data_a2004b4a473194349c6c13ef65e45bb7
#
_entry.id   a2004b4a473194349c6c13ef65e45bb7
#
_cell.length_a   1.000
_cell.length_b   1.000
_cell.length_c   1.000
_cell.angle_alpha   90.00
_cell.angle_beta   90.00
_cell.angle_gamma   90.00
#
_symmetry.space_group_name_H-M   'P 1'
#
loop_
_entity.id
_entity.type
_entity.pdbx_description
1 polymer ?
#
loop_
_entity_poly.entity_id
_entity_poly.type
_entity_poly.pdbx_seq_one_letter_code
_entity_poly.pdbx_strand_id
1 'polypeptide(L)'
;FREYTQVFTAFSAYQAAREDMERKSYDICAADYDEDGHETEESSYNEYGDYVLYRPNSTKEGPIYGLPVNYTVNAFPQDTYIDSINAEFQKFMDEGIKVYFTYSPRNKYALSKDSTQEERARLHEYFKSQLHVPVISELEDSLYTGIYLYGTDNHLSTEGAQIRTEKVIHDLKEQLAKEEKK
;
A
#
# COMPACT_ATOMS: atom_id res chain seq x y z
N PHE A 1 -12.73 3.29 8.28
CA PHE A 1 -12.47 1.91 8.73
C PHE A 1 -13.50 0.95 8.15
N ARG A 2 -14.82 1.20 8.28
CA ARG A 2 -15.86 0.38 7.65
C ARG A 2 -15.74 0.30 6.12
N GLU A 3 -15.29 1.38 5.49
CA GLU A 3 -15.10 1.44 4.04
C GLU A 3 -13.88 0.62 3.59
N TYR A 4 -12.79 0.63 4.35
CA TYR A 4 -11.61 -0.20 4.06
C TYR A 4 -11.91 -1.70 4.30
N THR A 5 -12.67 -2.04 5.33
CA THR A 5 -13.14 -3.42 5.54
C THR A 5 -14.04 -3.87 4.40
N GLN A 6 -14.85 -2.98 3.83
CA GLN A 6 -15.67 -3.27 2.65
C GLN A 6 -14.83 -3.48 1.39
N VAL A 7 -13.73 -2.78 1.21
CA VAL A 7 -12.79 -3.01 0.09
C VAL A 7 -12.11 -4.37 0.25
N PHE A 8 -11.70 -4.75 1.45
CA PHE A 8 -11.10 -6.07 1.71
C PHE A 8 -12.12 -7.20 1.73
N THR A 9 -13.33 -6.98 2.25
CA THR A 9 -14.44 -7.95 2.14
C THR A 9 -14.93 -8.05 0.70
N ALA A 10 -14.85 -6.95 -0.07
CA ALA A 10 -15.08 -6.99 -1.51
C ALA A 10 -13.97 -7.73 -2.26
N PHE A 11 -12.78 -7.92 -1.70
CA PHE A 11 -11.76 -8.74 -2.36
C PHE A 11 -12.05 -10.23 -2.25
N SER A 12 -12.66 -10.71 -1.17
CA SER A 12 -13.22 -12.08 -1.11
C SER A 12 -14.57 -12.17 -1.84
N ALA A 13 -15.38 -11.12 -1.80
CA ALA A 13 -16.56 -10.93 -2.66
C ALA A 13 -16.17 -10.50 -4.09
N TYR A 14 -14.90 -10.11 -4.34
CA TYR A 14 -14.41 -9.65 -5.65
C TYR A 14 -14.50 -10.74 -6.71
N GLN A 15 -14.24 -11.98 -6.37
CA GLN A 15 -14.49 -13.07 -7.30
C GLN A 15 -15.99 -13.30 -7.53
N ALA A 16 -16.83 -13.10 -6.52
CA ALA A 16 -18.29 -13.17 -6.67
C ALA A 16 -18.89 -11.89 -7.27
N ALA A 17 -18.30 -10.73 -7.00
CA ALA A 17 -18.71 -9.45 -7.55
C ALA A 17 -18.03 -9.12 -8.89
N ARG A 18 -17.05 -9.93 -9.35
CA ARG A 18 -16.39 -9.78 -10.64
C ARG A 18 -17.40 -9.75 -11.80
N GLU A 19 -18.41 -10.61 -11.76
CA GLU A 19 -19.49 -10.61 -12.75
C GLU A 19 -20.41 -9.39 -12.62
N ASP A 20 -20.50 -8.78 -11.44
CA ASP A 20 -21.28 -7.56 -11.21
C ASP A 20 -20.47 -6.30 -11.53
N MET A 21 -19.14 -6.34 -11.40
CA MET A 21 -18.23 -5.29 -11.85
C MET A 21 -18.11 -5.24 -13.39
N GLU A 22 -18.19 -6.38 -14.07
CA GLU A 22 -18.27 -6.42 -15.53
C GLU A 22 -19.56 -5.80 -16.08
N ARG A 23 -20.62 -5.71 -15.25
CA ARG A 23 -21.91 -5.13 -15.67
C ARG A 23 -22.09 -3.67 -15.34
N LYS A 24 -21.35 -3.18 -14.41
CA LYS A 24 -21.39 -1.79 -14.00
C LYS A 24 -20.01 -1.24 -14.28
N SER A 25 -19.90 -0.42 -15.32
CA SER A 25 -18.88 0.60 -15.33
C SER A 25 -19.06 1.34 -14.01
N TYR A 26 -18.34 0.91 -12.98
CA TYR A 26 -18.25 1.71 -11.79
C TYR A 26 -17.45 2.95 -12.18
N ASP A 27 -18.17 3.99 -12.56
CA ASP A 27 -17.72 5.37 -12.46
C ASP A 27 -17.47 5.72 -10.99
N ILE A 28 -16.68 4.91 -10.32
CA ILE A 28 -16.14 5.25 -8.98
C ILE A 28 -14.98 6.21 -9.16
N CYS A 29 -14.51 6.31 -10.38
CA CYS A 29 -13.45 7.22 -10.72
C CYS A 29 -14.08 8.58 -10.94
N ALA A 30 -13.60 9.52 -10.18
CA ALA A 30 -13.64 10.87 -10.69
C ALA A 30 -13.20 10.79 -12.15
N ALA A 31 -14.04 11.23 -13.06
CA ALA A 31 -13.69 11.35 -14.45
C ALA A 31 -12.32 12.01 -14.52
N ASP A 32 -11.41 11.42 -15.30
CA ASP A 32 -10.17 12.11 -15.55
C ASP A 32 -10.50 13.35 -16.36
N TYR A 33 -9.94 14.44 -15.94
CA TYR A 33 -10.07 15.71 -16.63
C TYR A 33 -8.81 15.94 -17.46
N ASP A 34 -8.99 16.38 -18.70
CA ASP A 34 -7.89 16.86 -19.53
C ASP A 34 -7.27 18.14 -18.98
N GLU A 35 -6.24 18.67 -19.64
CA GLU A 35 -5.54 19.90 -19.23
C GLU A 35 -6.46 21.14 -19.20
N ASP A 36 -7.59 21.08 -19.90
CA ASP A 36 -8.60 22.14 -19.97
C ASP A 36 -9.76 21.92 -18.97
N GLY A 37 -9.73 20.82 -18.20
CA GLY A 37 -10.74 20.50 -17.19
C GLY A 37 -11.99 19.82 -17.77
N HIS A 38 -11.90 19.23 -18.97
CA HIS A 38 -12.98 18.45 -19.55
C HIS A 38 -12.84 16.98 -19.13
N GLU A 39 -13.98 16.37 -18.85
CA GLU A 39 -14.08 14.93 -18.56
C GLU A 39 -13.58 14.09 -19.74
N THR A 40 -12.62 13.21 -19.50
CA THR A 40 -12.13 12.28 -20.53
C THR A 40 -13.02 11.04 -20.57
N GLU A 41 -13.21 10.45 -21.75
CA GLU A 41 -13.98 9.20 -21.91
C GLU A 41 -13.21 7.95 -21.43
N GLU A 42 -11.93 8.10 -21.10
CA GLU A 42 -11.08 6.99 -20.66
C GLU A 42 -11.17 6.80 -19.15
N SER A 43 -11.50 5.58 -18.74
CA SER A 43 -11.44 5.20 -17.32
C SER A 43 -10.00 5.20 -16.84
N SER A 44 -9.73 5.87 -15.72
CA SER A 44 -8.42 5.84 -15.03
C SER A 44 -8.08 4.48 -14.46
N TYR A 45 -9.04 3.56 -14.39
CA TYR A 45 -8.90 2.28 -13.74
C TYR A 45 -9.29 1.14 -14.69
N ASN A 46 -8.56 0.03 -14.60
CA ASN A 46 -8.90 -1.18 -15.33
C ASN A 46 -9.97 -2.01 -14.58
N GLU A 47 -10.37 -3.12 -15.19
CA GLU A 47 -11.34 -4.07 -14.63
C GLU A 47 -10.97 -4.67 -13.26
N TYR A 48 -9.68 -4.57 -12.87
CA TYR A 48 -9.15 -5.02 -11.59
C TYR A 48 -9.08 -3.91 -10.53
N GLY A 49 -9.45 -2.67 -10.91
CA GLY A 49 -9.35 -1.51 -10.04
C GLY A 49 -7.94 -0.90 -9.96
N ASP A 50 -7.04 -1.28 -10.87
CA ASP A 50 -5.72 -0.69 -10.95
C ASP A 50 -5.76 0.63 -11.72
N TYR A 51 -5.09 1.64 -11.19
CA TYR A 51 -4.93 2.92 -11.88
C TYR A 51 -3.98 2.76 -13.08
N VAL A 52 -4.49 2.95 -14.29
CA VAL A 52 -3.77 2.63 -15.54
C VAL A 52 -3.16 3.83 -16.25
N LEU A 53 -3.52 5.05 -15.87
CA LEU A 53 -2.95 6.23 -16.50
C LEU A 53 -1.48 6.41 -16.12
N TYR A 54 -0.72 6.93 -17.06
CA TYR A 54 0.68 7.22 -16.86
C TYR A 54 0.87 8.31 -15.81
N ARG A 55 1.66 8.02 -14.79
CA ARG A 55 2.06 8.92 -13.71
C ARG A 55 3.54 9.26 -13.90
N PRO A 56 3.87 10.45 -14.37
CA PRO A 56 5.27 10.83 -14.57
C PRO A 56 6.04 10.87 -13.25
N ASN A 57 7.33 10.67 -13.33
CA ASN A 57 8.24 10.88 -12.22
C ASN A 57 8.22 12.34 -11.78
N SER A 58 8.32 12.57 -10.47
CA SER A 58 8.50 13.93 -9.96
C SER A 58 9.84 14.53 -10.40
N THR A 59 9.86 15.82 -10.65
CA THR A 59 11.10 16.58 -10.86
C THR A 59 11.78 16.95 -9.53
N LYS A 60 11.12 16.69 -8.39
CA LYS A 60 11.62 16.97 -7.05
C LYS A 60 12.14 15.71 -6.39
N GLU A 61 13.37 15.73 -5.95
CA GLU A 61 13.94 14.65 -5.15
C GLU A 61 13.47 14.70 -3.68
N GLY A 62 13.27 15.90 -3.15
CA GLY A 62 12.85 16.15 -1.77
C GLY A 62 11.37 15.89 -1.49
N PRO A 63 10.87 16.31 -0.31
CA PRO A 63 9.46 16.13 0.05
C PRO A 63 8.55 16.95 -0.89
N ILE A 64 7.38 16.38 -1.18
CA ILE A 64 6.37 17.01 -2.04
C ILE A 64 5.42 17.84 -1.17
N TYR A 65 5.00 17.30 -0.03
CA TYR A 65 4.21 17.98 0.99
C TYR A 65 5.01 18.20 2.27
N GLY A 66 4.78 19.33 2.92
CA GLY A 66 5.58 19.79 4.06
C GLY A 66 5.29 19.12 5.42
N LEU A 67 4.49 18.07 5.51
CA LEU A 67 4.16 17.41 6.77
C LEU A 67 4.99 16.13 6.92
N PRO A 68 6.04 16.15 7.76
CA PRO A 68 6.86 14.98 8.01
C PRO A 68 6.08 13.91 8.77
N VAL A 69 6.29 12.65 8.37
CA VAL A 69 5.73 11.49 9.05
C VAL A 69 6.74 10.92 10.04
N ASN A 70 6.28 10.56 11.20
CA ASN A 70 7.12 9.99 12.24
C ASN A 70 7.05 8.45 12.24
N TYR A 71 8.16 7.82 11.86
CA TYR A 71 8.35 6.38 11.84
C TYR A 71 9.13 5.91 13.06
N THR A 72 8.51 6.07 14.25
CA THR A 72 9.01 5.55 15.52
C THR A 72 7.94 4.72 16.20
N VAL A 73 8.33 3.77 17.05
CA VAL A 73 7.37 2.96 17.81
C VAL A 73 6.48 3.84 18.69
N ASN A 74 7.04 4.89 19.27
CA ASN A 74 6.30 5.79 20.17
C ASN A 74 5.26 6.67 19.46
N ALA A 75 5.44 6.93 18.16
CA ALA A 75 4.47 7.68 17.38
C ALA A 75 3.30 6.82 16.90
N PHE A 76 3.42 5.50 17.05
CA PHE A 76 2.38 4.56 16.67
C PHE A 76 1.49 4.26 17.89
N PRO A 77 0.16 4.48 17.81
CA PRO A 77 -0.75 4.19 18.93
C PRO A 77 -0.84 2.67 19.15
N GLN A 78 -0.09 2.17 20.11
CA GLN A 78 0.28 0.76 20.26
C GLN A 78 -0.90 -0.17 20.54
N ASP A 79 -1.75 0.20 21.50
CA ASP A 79 -2.65 -0.80 22.11
C ASP A 79 -3.96 -1.05 21.34
N THR A 80 -4.44 -0.10 20.56
CA THR A 80 -5.76 -0.20 19.93
C THR A 80 -5.70 -0.60 18.46
N TYR A 81 -4.66 -0.18 17.74
CA TYR A 81 -4.58 -0.40 16.29
C TYR A 81 -4.06 -1.78 15.94
N ILE A 82 -3.03 -2.26 16.63
CA ILE A 82 -2.46 -3.58 16.37
C ILE A 82 -3.48 -4.69 16.68
N ASP A 83 -4.17 -4.59 17.81
CA ASP A 83 -5.21 -5.57 18.16
C ASP A 83 -6.35 -5.56 17.15
N SER A 84 -6.77 -4.36 16.71
CA SER A 84 -7.82 -4.23 15.70
C SER A 84 -7.39 -4.81 14.35
N ILE A 85 -6.15 -4.53 13.92
CA ILE A 85 -5.59 -5.06 12.67
C ILE A 85 -5.46 -6.59 12.75
N ASN A 86 -4.94 -7.12 13.85
CA ASN A 86 -4.82 -8.57 14.05
C ASN A 86 -6.19 -9.26 14.07
N ALA A 87 -7.20 -8.63 14.68
CA ALA A 87 -8.55 -9.16 14.67
C ALA A 87 -9.16 -9.21 13.26
N GLU A 88 -8.89 -8.21 12.41
CA GLU A 88 -9.33 -8.24 11.02
C GLU A 88 -8.55 -9.28 10.21
N PHE A 89 -7.24 -9.39 10.37
CA PHE A 89 -6.44 -10.41 9.71
C PHE A 89 -6.90 -11.83 10.10
N GLN A 90 -7.28 -12.03 11.37
CA GLN A 90 -7.77 -13.33 11.84
C GLN A 90 -9.03 -13.77 11.10
N LYS A 91 -9.96 -12.84 10.82
CA LYS A 91 -11.18 -13.17 10.06
C LYS A 91 -10.86 -13.75 8.67
N PHE A 92 -9.88 -13.15 7.97
CA PHE A 92 -9.45 -13.68 6.67
C PHE A 92 -8.77 -15.04 6.79
N MET A 93 -7.92 -15.21 7.81
CA MET A 93 -7.25 -16.49 8.05
C MET A 93 -8.23 -17.60 8.42
N ASP A 94 -9.28 -17.29 9.17
CA ASP A 94 -10.36 -18.24 9.53
C ASP A 94 -11.16 -18.70 8.28
N GLU A 95 -11.19 -17.88 7.23
CA GLU A 95 -11.73 -18.22 5.91
C GLU A 95 -10.74 -18.97 5.01
N GLY A 96 -9.54 -19.27 5.50
CA GLY A 96 -8.49 -19.94 4.74
C GLY A 96 -7.67 -19.04 3.81
N ILE A 97 -7.80 -17.72 3.94
CA ILE A 97 -7.06 -16.74 3.15
C ILE A 97 -5.68 -16.53 3.77
N LYS A 98 -4.63 -16.63 2.96
CA LYS A 98 -3.28 -16.26 3.38
C LYS A 98 -3.14 -14.74 3.40
N VAL A 99 -2.75 -14.19 4.54
CA VAL A 99 -2.57 -12.74 4.74
C VAL A 99 -1.10 -12.45 4.99
N TYR A 100 -0.57 -11.44 4.31
CA TYR A 100 0.79 -10.96 4.44
C TYR A 100 0.80 -9.45 4.62
N PHE A 101 1.75 -8.95 5.41
CA PHE A 101 1.92 -7.52 5.62
C PHE A 101 3.12 -7.01 4.83
N THR A 102 2.96 -5.88 4.16
CA THR A 102 4.02 -5.09 3.55
C THR A 102 3.79 -3.60 3.81
N TYR A 103 4.84 -2.80 3.79
CA TYR A 103 4.73 -1.35 4.03
C TYR A 103 4.23 -0.61 2.79
N SER A 104 3.46 0.45 3.00
CA SER A 104 3.09 1.38 1.93
C SER A 104 4.30 2.23 1.52
N PRO A 105 4.39 2.65 0.24
CA PRO A 105 5.48 3.50 -0.22
C PRO A 105 5.48 4.85 0.48
N ARG A 106 6.67 5.39 0.73
CA ARG A 106 6.83 6.70 1.35
C ARG A 106 8.07 7.42 0.81
N ASN A 107 7.96 8.73 0.69
CA ASN A 107 9.11 9.59 0.41
C ASN A 107 10.06 9.60 1.62
N LYS A 108 11.29 9.12 1.41
CA LYS A 108 12.30 9.08 2.49
C LYS A 108 12.65 10.45 3.05
N TYR A 109 12.49 11.51 2.25
CA TYR A 109 12.75 12.88 2.67
C TYR A 109 11.55 13.54 3.37
N ALA A 110 10.38 12.91 3.35
CA ALA A 110 9.19 13.34 4.09
C ALA A 110 9.08 12.67 5.47
N LEU A 111 10.13 12.02 5.95
CA LEU A 111 10.20 11.49 7.30
C LEU A 111 10.61 12.60 8.28
N SER A 112 10.10 12.52 9.50
CA SER A 112 10.55 13.39 10.58
C SER A 112 12.01 13.11 10.94
N LYS A 113 12.67 14.10 11.54
CA LYS A 113 14.04 13.96 12.05
C LYS A 113 14.18 12.85 13.11
N ASP A 114 13.09 12.50 13.79
CA ASP A 114 13.06 11.48 14.84
C ASP A 114 12.99 10.07 14.24
N SER A 115 12.64 9.95 12.95
CA SER A 115 12.62 8.69 12.19
C SER A 115 14.02 8.28 11.76
N THR A 116 14.96 8.17 12.69
CA THR A 116 16.31 7.69 12.39
C THR A 116 16.30 6.26 11.85
N GLN A 117 17.39 5.81 11.27
CA GLN A 117 17.48 4.43 10.81
C GLN A 117 17.26 3.43 11.93
N GLU A 118 17.79 3.71 13.12
CA GLU A 118 17.62 2.87 14.30
C GLU A 118 16.14 2.82 14.75
N GLU A 119 15.45 3.95 14.75
CA GLU A 119 14.03 3.99 15.11
C GLU A 119 13.16 3.27 14.08
N ARG A 120 13.47 3.37 12.81
CA ARG A 120 12.77 2.63 11.76
C ARG A 120 13.02 1.13 11.87
N ALA A 121 14.24 0.71 12.19
CA ALA A 121 14.56 -0.69 12.46
C ALA A 121 13.79 -1.22 13.70
N ARG A 122 13.68 -0.42 14.77
CA ARG A 122 12.86 -0.77 15.94
C ARG A 122 11.37 -0.89 15.57
N LEU A 123 10.86 0.02 14.76
CA LEU A 123 9.48 -0.03 14.30
C LEU A 123 9.22 -1.28 13.43
N HIS A 124 10.16 -1.65 12.58
CA HIS A 124 10.08 -2.88 11.79
C HIS A 124 10.01 -4.12 12.68
N GLU A 125 10.92 -4.26 13.64
CA GLU A 125 10.90 -5.38 14.59
C GLU A 125 9.65 -5.37 15.48
N TYR A 126 9.13 -4.20 15.83
CA TYR A 126 7.86 -4.08 16.53
C TYR A 126 6.72 -4.70 15.70
N PHE A 127 6.55 -4.34 14.43
CA PHE A 127 5.52 -4.94 13.59
C PHE A 127 5.71 -6.45 13.42
N LYS A 128 6.92 -6.92 13.21
CA LYS A 128 7.22 -8.36 13.12
C LYS A 128 6.84 -9.13 14.40
N SER A 129 6.97 -8.50 15.56
CA SER A 129 6.66 -9.10 16.85
C SER A 129 5.19 -9.02 17.24
N GLN A 130 4.46 -8.02 16.73
CA GLN A 130 3.09 -7.75 17.15
C GLN A 130 2.02 -8.19 16.15
N LEU A 131 2.35 -8.27 14.87
CA LEU A 131 1.40 -8.73 13.86
C LEU A 131 1.32 -10.25 13.85
N HIS A 132 0.10 -10.78 13.75
CA HIS A 132 -0.17 -12.22 13.68
C HIS A 132 0.03 -12.80 12.27
N VAL A 133 0.45 -11.97 11.33
CA VAL A 133 0.74 -12.35 9.94
C VAL A 133 2.20 -12.06 9.60
N PRO A 134 2.79 -12.77 8.64
CA PRO A 134 4.17 -12.50 8.23
C PRO A 134 4.33 -11.08 7.67
N VAL A 135 5.32 -10.35 8.16
CA VAL A 135 5.83 -9.12 7.53
C VAL A 135 6.84 -9.56 6.48
N ILE A 136 6.50 -9.42 5.21
CA ILE A 136 7.26 -10.00 4.10
C ILE A 136 8.31 -9.07 3.50
N SER A 137 8.23 -7.76 3.78
CA SER A 137 9.15 -6.74 3.23
C SER A 137 9.90 -6.03 4.34
N GLU A 138 11.09 -5.53 4.06
CA GLU A 138 11.78 -4.61 4.95
C GLU A 138 11.15 -3.21 4.87
N LEU A 139 11.10 -2.47 5.98
CA LEU A 139 10.55 -1.11 6.00
C LEU A 139 11.35 -0.19 5.08
N GLU A 140 12.67 -0.31 5.06
CA GLU A 140 13.55 0.52 4.23
C GLU A 140 13.26 0.36 2.73
N ASP A 141 12.82 -0.81 2.27
CA ASP A 141 12.45 -1.07 0.87
C ASP A 141 11.19 -0.33 0.44
N SER A 142 10.43 0.21 1.38
CA SER A 142 9.25 1.05 1.12
C SER A 142 9.58 2.54 0.97
N LEU A 143 10.84 2.93 1.23
CA LEU A 143 11.29 4.32 1.22
C LEU A 143 11.87 4.72 -0.14
N TYR A 144 11.17 5.57 -0.84
CA TYR A 144 11.53 6.04 -2.18
C TYR A 144 12.10 7.46 -2.15
N THR A 145 12.93 7.79 -3.13
CA THR A 145 13.23 9.20 -3.42
C THR A 145 12.02 9.88 -4.06
N GLY A 146 11.92 11.20 -3.90
CA GLY A 146 10.79 11.95 -4.46
C GLY A 146 10.58 11.75 -5.96
N ILE A 147 11.64 11.45 -6.72
CA ILE A 147 11.55 11.23 -8.17
C ILE A 147 10.64 10.06 -8.56
N TYR A 148 10.53 9.03 -7.73
CA TYR A 148 9.65 7.88 -7.97
C TYR A 148 8.23 8.08 -7.44
N LEU A 149 7.88 9.31 -7.03
CA LEU A 149 6.59 9.66 -6.49
C LEU A 149 5.83 10.59 -7.44
N TYR A 150 4.52 10.58 -7.33
CA TYR A 150 3.61 11.36 -8.16
C TYR A 150 2.62 12.14 -7.28
N GLY A 151 2.70 13.46 -7.34
CA GLY A 151 1.74 14.35 -6.70
C GLY A 151 1.72 14.37 -5.17
N THR A 152 2.17 13.30 -4.51
CA THR A 152 2.18 13.17 -3.04
C THR A 152 3.42 12.44 -2.54
N ASP A 153 3.65 12.42 -1.22
CA ASP A 153 4.78 11.71 -0.60
C ASP A 153 4.55 10.20 -0.41
N ASN A 154 3.45 9.65 -0.95
CA ASN A 154 3.09 8.23 -0.82
C ASN A 154 2.44 7.62 -2.07
N HIS A 155 2.19 8.38 -3.10
CA HIS A 155 1.75 7.84 -4.39
C HIS A 155 2.96 7.64 -5.30
N LEU A 156 3.11 6.44 -5.83
CA LEU A 156 4.19 6.13 -6.75
C LEU A 156 3.89 6.62 -8.17
N SER A 157 4.93 7.09 -8.85
CA SER A 157 4.93 7.22 -10.30
C SER A 157 4.76 5.84 -10.96
N THR A 158 4.53 5.80 -12.27
CA THR A 158 4.45 4.53 -13.00
C THR A 158 5.72 3.69 -12.85
N GLU A 159 6.90 4.31 -12.93
CA GLU A 159 8.18 3.64 -12.72
C GLU A 159 8.35 3.17 -11.28
N GLY A 160 8.02 4.03 -10.30
CA GLY A 160 8.07 3.67 -8.89
C GLY A 160 7.12 2.53 -8.53
N ALA A 161 5.94 2.49 -9.14
CA ALA A 161 4.98 1.39 -8.97
C ALA A 161 5.52 0.07 -9.54
N GLN A 162 6.18 0.11 -10.71
CA GLN A 162 6.81 -1.08 -11.27
C GLN A 162 7.90 -1.64 -10.34
N ILE A 163 8.83 -0.79 -9.89
CA ILE A 163 9.90 -1.17 -8.95
C ILE A 163 9.31 -1.83 -7.69
N ARG A 164 8.27 -1.21 -7.11
CA ARG A 164 7.61 -1.75 -5.93
C ARG A 164 6.95 -3.10 -6.22
N THR A 165 6.26 -3.23 -7.32
CA THR A 165 5.54 -4.47 -7.69
C THR A 165 6.52 -5.63 -7.83
N GLU A 166 7.63 -5.42 -8.53
CA GLU A 166 8.68 -6.43 -8.69
C GLU A 166 9.25 -6.87 -7.32
N LYS A 167 9.51 -5.90 -6.44
CA LYS A 167 10.01 -6.18 -5.09
C LYS A 167 9.01 -6.98 -4.25
N VAL A 168 7.74 -6.58 -4.23
CA VAL A 168 6.68 -7.28 -3.47
C VAL A 168 6.47 -8.70 -4.00
N ILE A 169 6.51 -8.90 -5.33
CA ILE A 169 6.43 -10.23 -5.93
C ILE A 169 7.62 -11.11 -5.49
N HIS A 170 8.82 -10.53 -5.45
CA HIS A 170 10.01 -11.23 -4.98
C HIS A 170 9.84 -11.68 -3.51
N ASP A 171 9.49 -10.74 -2.62
CA ASP A 171 9.33 -10.99 -1.19
C ASP A 171 8.24 -12.03 -0.91
N LEU A 172 7.12 -11.95 -1.64
CA LEU A 172 6.04 -12.92 -1.53
C LEU A 172 6.50 -14.32 -1.97
N LYS A 173 7.22 -14.43 -3.07
CA LYS A 173 7.77 -15.72 -3.54
C LYS A 173 8.74 -16.33 -2.51
N GLU A 174 9.59 -15.51 -1.91
CA GLU A 174 10.48 -15.98 -0.84
C GLU A 174 9.70 -16.48 0.38
N GLN A 175 8.66 -15.76 0.78
CA GLN A 175 7.82 -16.16 1.91
C GLN A 175 7.08 -17.48 1.63
N LEU A 176 6.48 -17.62 0.45
CA LEU A 176 5.79 -18.85 0.04
C LEU A 176 6.75 -20.05 0.03
N ALA A 177 7.97 -19.87 -0.49
CA ALA A 177 8.99 -20.93 -0.49
C ALA A 177 9.47 -21.32 0.92
N LYS A 178 9.39 -20.41 1.91
CA LYS A 178 9.67 -20.74 3.33
C LYS A 178 8.53 -21.55 3.95
N GLU A 179 7.28 -21.28 3.55
CA GLU A 179 6.10 -21.99 4.05
C GLU A 179 6.01 -23.43 3.51
N GLU A 180 6.39 -23.66 2.25
CA GLU A 180 6.40 -25.00 1.63
C GLU A 180 7.44 -25.95 2.24
N LYS A 181 8.43 -25.42 2.95
CA LYS A 181 9.49 -26.21 3.60
C LYS A 181 9.18 -26.60 5.04
N LYS A 182 8.07 -26.12 5.58
CA LYS A 182 7.61 -26.42 6.94
C LYS A 182 6.57 -27.54 6.93
#